data_05fdd9d1af48280dace632fc6fbddc82
#
_entry.id   05fdd9d1af48280dace632fc6fbddc82
#
_cell.length_a   1.000
_cell.length_b   1.000
_cell.length_c   1.000
_cell.angle_alpha   90.00
_cell.angle_beta   90.00
_cell.angle_gamma   90.00
#
_symmetry.space_group_name_H-M   'P 1'
#
loop_
_entity.id
_entity.type
_entity.pdbx_description
1 polymer ?
#
loop_
_entity_poly.entity_id
_entity_poly.type
_entity_poly.pdbx_seq_one_letter_code
_entity_poly.pdbx_strand_id
1 'polypeptide(L)'
;RDRYLSETRLVSITSVTSESLQRKIRELLPSQQGFSTDLSAQDTIVPIIDLTATAEGSGLPVSLQQALAFGNANPFSVFNSTSTIVSTTGFHRISGTAILQAASSDVACDLNITDGATSKVVWSAFLTSTFSTFGVPAVPIDLVIFLDSGESASFTCGTLAIARGSVRQVASVDGTLINPTGFNPQ
;
A
#
# COMPACT_ATOMS: atom_id res chain seq x y z
N ARG A 1 14.91 77.91 23.73
CA ARG A 1 14.33 76.62 24.25
C ARG A 1 14.61 75.58 23.23
N ASP A 2 15.78 74.97 23.35
CA ASP A 2 16.29 73.93 22.49
C ASP A 2 15.55 72.61 22.78
N ARG A 3 14.99 72.05 21.72
CA ARG A 3 14.51 70.68 21.75
C ARG A 3 15.60 69.81 21.15
N TYR A 4 16.26 69.08 22.00
CA TYR A 4 17.10 67.96 21.58
C TYR A 4 16.22 66.84 21.00
N LEU A 5 16.28 66.69 19.68
CA LEU A 5 15.79 65.50 19.01
C LEU A 5 16.88 64.42 19.15
N SER A 6 16.61 63.40 19.96
CA SER A 6 17.41 62.24 20.06
C SER A 6 17.24 61.43 18.75
N GLU A 7 18.20 61.56 17.84
CA GLU A 7 18.32 60.64 16.69
C GLU A 7 18.73 59.26 17.20
N THR A 8 17.79 58.34 17.21
CA THR A 8 18.07 56.92 17.39
C THR A 8 18.82 56.43 16.17
N ARG A 9 20.13 56.40 16.25
CA ARG A 9 21.01 55.83 15.22
C ARG A 9 20.80 54.34 15.17
N LEU A 10 20.05 53.85 14.18
CA LEU A 10 19.99 52.45 13.85
C LEU A 10 21.38 52.00 13.40
N VAL A 11 22.06 51.23 14.24
CA VAL A 11 23.32 50.60 13.88
C VAL A 11 22.98 49.45 12.94
N SER A 12 23.12 49.67 11.66
CA SER A 12 23.09 48.60 10.67
C SER A 12 24.36 47.79 10.77
N ILE A 13 24.27 46.57 11.26
CA ILE A 13 25.37 45.62 11.22
C ILE A 13 25.51 45.13 9.78
N THR A 14 26.40 45.70 9.02
CA THR A 14 26.63 45.38 7.60
C THR A 14 27.63 44.21 7.42
N SER A 15 28.37 43.86 8.45
CA SER A 15 29.29 42.70 8.41
C SER A 15 29.52 42.10 9.77
N VAL A 16 29.63 40.79 9.81
CA VAL A 16 30.04 40.04 10.99
C VAL A 16 31.53 39.80 10.90
N THR A 17 32.29 40.47 11.76
CA THR A 17 33.77 40.43 11.76
C THR A 17 34.39 39.36 12.68
N SER A 18 33.58 38.74 13.54
CA SER A 18 34.06 37.69 14.44
C SER A 18 34.12 36.34 13.73
N GLU A 19 35.32 35.79 13.57
CA GLU A 19 35.53 34.47 12.96
C GLU A 19 34.77 33.34 13.68
N SER A 20 34.68 33.41 15.02
CA SER A 20 33.92 32.44 15.78
C SER A 20 32.44 32.46 15.53
N LEU A 21 31.87 33.67 15.32
CA LEU A 21 30.45 33.85 15.00
C LEU A 21 30.18 33.46 13.55
N GLN A 22 31.08 33.80 12.64
CA GLN A 22 30.97 33.39 11.24
C GLN A 22 30.98 31.86 11.09
N ARG A 23 31.84 31.19 11.86
CA ARG A 23 31.89 29.72 11.89
C ARG A 23 30.58 29.12 12.41
N LYS A 24 30.04 29.62 13.51
CA LYS A 24 28.73 29.17 14.04
C LYS A 24 27.57 29.40 13.07
N ILE A 25 27.58 30.55 12.38
CA ILE A 25 26.55 30.83 11.35
C ILE A 25 26.68 29.83 10.19
N ARG A 26 27.91 29.51 9.77
CA ARG A 26 28.12 28.51 8.71
C ARG A 26 27.71 27.12 9.14
N GLU A 27 27.93 26.74 10.39
CA GLU A 27 27.49 25.47 10.96
C GLU A 27 25.96 25.35 11.03
N LEU A 28 25.27 26.48 11.25
CA LEU A 28 23.80 26.53 11.33
C LEU A 28 23.11 26.67 9.97
N LEU A 29 23.84 27.09 8.93
CA LEU A 29 23.32 27.31 7.58
C LEU A 29 23.99 26.36 6.58
N PRO A 30 23.55 25.12 6.45
CA PRO A 30 24.15 24.14 5.54
C PRO A 30 24.27 24.61 4.09
N SER A 31 23.35 25.47 3.64
CA SER A 31 23.35 26.04 2.30
C SER A 31 24.51 27.02 2.03
N GLN A 32 25.15 27.53 3.09
CA GLN A 32 26.26 28.48 2.98
C GLN A 32 27.64 27.80 2.91
N GLN A 33 27.74 26.54 3.32
CA GLN A 33 29.00 25.79 3.27
C GLN A 33 29.25 25.10 1.94
N GLY A 34 28.29 25.13 1.01
CA GLY A 34 28.23 24.17 -0.05
C GLY A 34 28.09 22.79 0.61
N PHE A 35 27.40 21.88 0.01
CA PHE A 35 27.25 20.52 0.50
C PHE A 35 28.63 19.98 0.85
N SER A 36 28.95 19.87 2.16
CA SER A 36 30.12 19.11 2.55
C SER A 36 29.93 17.68 2.05
N THR A 37 31.03 17.02 1.72
CA THR A 37 31.03 15.63 1.23
C THR A 37 30.26 14.68 2.13
N ASP A 38 30.04 15.02 3.41
CA ASP A 38 29.29 14.21 4.37
C ASP A 38 27.77 14.36 4.26
N LEU A 39 27.28 15.48 3.73
CA LEU A 39 25.84 15.71 3.51
C LEU A 39 25.39 15.32 2.09
N SER A 40 26.33 15.15 1.16
CA SER A 40 25.98 15.17 -0.26
C SER A 40 25.57 13.81 -0.83
N ALA A 41 25.89 12.72 -0.23
CA ALA A 41 25.65 11.45 -0.92
C ALA A 41 24.85 10.44 -0.09
N GLN A 42 25.06 10.38 1.21
CA GLN A 42 24.50 9.31 2.00
C GLN A 42 23.11 9.61 2.54
N ASP A 43 22.84 10.84 3.00
CA ASP A 43 21.55 11.16 3.61
C ASP A 43 20.45 11.51 2.61
N THR A 44 20.83 11.89 1.39
CA THR A 44 19.84 12.27 0.37
C THR A 44 19.53 11.13 -0.60
N ILE A 45 20.48 10.23 -0.84
CA ILE A 45 20.32 9.14 -1.80
C ILE A 45 19.67 7.93 -1.15
N VAL A 46 20.01 7.62 0.11
CA VAL A 46 19.43 6.46 0.83
C VAL A 46 17.92 6.57 0.98
N PRO A 47 17.32 7.72 1.41
CA PRO A 47 15.87 7.86 1.44
C PRO A 47 15.21 7.77 0.05
N ILE A 48 15.90 8.22 -1.00
CA ILE A 48 15.36 8.15 -2.37
C ILE A 48 15.37 6.69 -2.88
N ILE A 49 16.37 5.91 -2.52
CA ILE A 49 16.43 4.49 -2.89
C ILE A 49 15.34 3.71 -2.15
N ASP A 50 15.10 3.99 -0.87
CA ASP A 50 13.99 3.38 -0.12
C ASP A 50 12.62 3.78 -0.68
N LEU A 51 12.47 5.00 -1.17
CA LEU A 51 11.24 5.47 -1.83
C LEU A 51 10.99 4.82 -3.19
N THR A 52 12.01 4.33 -3.86
CA THR A 52 11.85 3.61 -5.13
C THR A 52 11.36 2.18 -4.95
N ALA A 53 11.27 1.69 -3.71
CA ALA A 53 10.82 0.33 -3.38
C ALA A 53 11.47 -0.75 -4.25
N THR A 54 12.76 -0.60 -4.55
CA THR A 54 13.56 -1.63 -5.21
C THR A 54 14.30 -2.45 -4.17
N ALA A 55 14.38 -3.76 -4.36
CA ALA A 55 15.26 -4.58 -3.54
C ALA A 55 16.72 -4.24 -3.84
N GLU A 56 17.56 -4.23 -2.82
CA GLU A 56 18.99 -4.00 -2.98
C GLU A 56 19.57 -5.03 -3.96
N GLY A 57 20.28 -4.54 -4.97
CA GLY A 57 20.87 -5.39 -6.03
C GLY A 57 19.90 -5.83 -7.12
N SER A 58 18.63 -5.43 -7.08
CA SER A 58 17.65 -5.75 -8.13
C SER A 58 17.15 -4.49 -8.84
N GLY A 59 17.04 -4.53 -10.15
CA GLY A 59 16.38 -3.50 -10.96
C GLY A 59 14.85 -3.57 -10.94
N LEU A 60 14.27 -4.55 -10.22
CA LEU A 60 12.82 -4.75 -10.16
C LEU A 60 12.23 -4.12 -8.90
N PRO A 61 11.10 -3.39 -9.00
CA PRO A 61 10.36 -2.92 -7.83
C PRO A 61 9.96 -4.08 -6.91
N VAL A 62 10.03 -3.87 -5.60
CA VAL A 62 9.65 -4.89 -4.59
C VAL A 62 8.23 -5.40 -4.81
N SER A 63 7.30 -4.53 -5.19
CA SER A 63 5.92 -4.94 -5.51
C SER A 63 5.83 -5.93 -6.67
N LEU A 64 6.72 -5.80 -7.66
CA LEU A 64 6.80 -6.74 -8.78
C LEU A 64 7.50 -8.04 -8.38
N GLN A 65 8.52 -7.96 -7.55
CA GLN A 65 9.19 -9.14 -6.99
C GLN A 65 8.24 -9.97 -6.13
N GLN A 66 7.29 -9.32 -5.47
CA GLN A 66 6.24 -9.96 -4.68
C GLN A 66 5.00 -10.34 -5.50
N ALA A 67 5.07 -10.30 -6.83
CA ALA A 67 3.99 -10.77 -7.69
C ALA A 67 3.61 -12.21 -7.37
N LEU A 68 2.40 -12.62 -7.78
CA LEU A 68 1.90 -13.97 -7.54
C LEU A 68 2.82 -15.02 -8.18
N ALA A 69 3.66 -15.65 -7.36
CA ALA A 69 4.49 -16.78 -7.78
C ALA A 69 3.69 -18.08 -7.64
N PHE A 70 4.00 -19.06 -8.49
CA PHE A 70 3.29 -20.34 -8.53
C PHE A 70 3.19 -21.02 -7.15
N GLY A 71 4.28 -21.05 -6.38
CA GLY A 71 4.32 -21.71 -5.06
C GLY A 71 3.56 -20.99 -3.95
N ASN A 72 3.22 -19.71 -4.12
CA ASN A 72 2.56 -18.90 -3.09
C ASN A 72 1.12 -18.51 -3.46
N ALA A 73 0.70 -18.80 -4.69
CA ALA A 73 -0.65 -18.53 -5.14
C ALA A 73 -1.56 -19.68 -4.72
N ASN A 74 -2.48 -19.42 -3.78
CA ASN A 74 -3.53 -20.36 -3.42
C ASN A 74 -4.74 -20.10 -4.30
N PRO A 75 -5.06 -20.98 -5.27
CA PRO A 75 -6.17 -20.76 -6.16
C PRO A 75 -7.50 -20.97 -5.45
N PHE A 76 -8.51 -20.22 -5.85
CA PHE A 76 -9.88 -20.45 -5.42
C PHE A 76 -10.84 -20.46 -6.62
N SER A 77 -11.90 -21.22 -6.48
CA SER A 77 -13.04 -21.26 -7.41
C SER A 77 -14.32 -21.52 -6.62
N VAL A 78 -15.16 -20.51 -6.52
CA VAL A 78 -16.42 -20.57 -5.75
C VAL A 78 -17.57 -20.34 -6.70
N PHE A 79 -18.47 -21.34 -6.75
CA PHE A 79 -19.67 -21.32 -7.62
C PHE A 79 -20.86 -21.82 -6.81
N ASN A 80 -21.94 -21.05 -6.78
CA ASN A 80 -23.19 -21.40 -6.09
C ASN A 80 -22.98 -21.95 -4.67
N SER A 81 -22.07 -21.34 -3.91
CA SER A 81 -21.69 -21.82 -2.59
C SER A 81 -20.96 -20.72 -1.80
N THR A 82 -20.73 -21.00 -0.53
CA THR A 82 -19.80 -20.22 0.31
C THR A 82 -18.54 -21.04 0.54
N SER A 83 -17.39 -20.44 0.30
CA SER A 83 -16.11 -21.10 0.54
C SER A 83 -15.10 -20.13 1.15
N THR A 84 -14.45 -20.57 2.24
CA THR A 84 -13.33 -19.85 2.84
C THR A 84 -12.12 -19.94 1.91
N ILE A 85 -11.55 -18.79 1.57
CA ILE A 85 -10.40 -18.68 0.67
C ILE A 85 -9.09 -18.47 1.43
N VAL A 86 -9.17 -17.88 2.64
CA VAL A 86 -8.01 -17.66 3.53
C VAL A 86 -8.47 -17.53 4.97
N SER A 87 -7.66 -18.08 5.90
CA SER A 87 -7.88 -18.02 7.35
C SER A 87 -6.58 -17.81 8.13
N THR A 88 -5.48 -17.49 7.45
CA THR A 88 -4.20 -17.17 8.09
C THR A 88 -4.13 -15.68 8.41
N THR A 89 -3.50 -15.35 9.56
CA THR A 89 -3.32 -13.97 10.01
C THR A 89 -2.34 -13.22 9.13
N GLY A 90 -2.56 -11.90 8.92
CA GLY A 90 -1.68 -11.02 8.16
C GLY A 90 -2.38 -10.36 6.97
N PHE A 91 -1.58 -9.81 6.08
CA PHE A 91 -2.04 -9.10 4.88
C PHE A 91 -2.08 -10.05 3.69
N HIS A 92 -3.22 -10.09 3.02
CA HIS A 92 -3.46 -10.96 1.87
C HIS A 92 -3.91 -10.17 0.65
N ARG A 93 -3.29 -10.43 -0.50
CA ARG A 93 -3.78 -9.94 -1.79
C ARG A 93 -4.65 -11.01 -2.42
N ILE A 94 -5.84 -10.60 -2.82
CA ILE A 94 -6.83 -11.41 -3.54
C ILE A 94 -6.92 -10.85 -4.95
N SER A 95 -6.65 -11.69 -5.95
CA SER A 95 -6.66 -11.31 -7.36
C SER A 95 -7.46 -12.33 -8.16
N GLY A 96 -8.37 -11.84 -9.00
CA GLY A 96 -9.22 -12.73 -9.76
C GLY A 96 -10.32 -12.03 -10.53
N THR A 97 -11.39 -12.77 -10.78
CA THR A 97 -12.57 -12.28 -11.49
C THR A 97 -13.84 -12.92 -10.96
N ALA A 98 -14.87 -12.12 -10.73
CA ALA A 98 -16.23 -12.60 -10.54
C ALA A 98 -17.00 -12.48 -11.85
N ILE A 99 -17.70 -13.53 -12.23
CA ILE A 99 -18.54 -13.60 -13.41
C ILE A 99 -19.99 -13.83 -12.94
N LEU A 100 -20.91 -12.97 -13.38
CA LEU A 100 -22.32 -13.07 -13.06
C LEU A 100 -23.10 -13.33 -14.34
N GLN A 101 -23.92 -14.36 -14.34
CA GLN A 101 -24.80 -14.63 -15.45
C GLN A 101 -26.17 -14.01 -15.20
N ALA A 102 -26.68 -13.30 -16.18
CA ALA A 102 -28.00 -12.71 -16.11
C ALA A 102 -29.10 -13.77 -15.88
N ALA A 103 -30.02 -13.45 -14.99
CA ALA A 103 -31.13 -14.35 -14.59
C ALA A 103 -32.40 -13.56 -14.34
N SER A 104 -33.50 -14.31 -14.13
CA SER A 104 -34.79 -13.74 -13.71
C SER A 104 -34.82 -13.26 -12.24
N SER A 105 -33.80 -13.58 -11.49
CA SER A 105 -33.58 -13.13 -10.10
C SER A 105 -32.23 -12.43 -9.96
N ASP A 106 -32.06 -11.66 -8.90
CA ASP A 106 -30.83 -10.99 -8.61
C ASP A 106 -29.69 -12.00 -8.36
N VAL A 107 -28.50 -11.68 -8.86
CA VAL A 107 -27.29 -12.52 -8.75
C VAL A 107 -26.21 -11.72 -8.04
N ALA A 108 -25.62 -12.32 -7.02
CA ALA A 108 -24.55 -11.69 -6.23
C ALA A 108 -23.37 -12.63 -6.02
N CYS A 109 -22.20 -12.04 -5.87
CA CYS A 109 -21.00 -12.70 -5.40
C CYS A 109 -20.29 -11.76 -4.43
N ASP A 110 -20.21 -12.14 -3.16
CA ASP A 110 -19.76 -11.32 -2.06
C ASP A 110 -18.48 -11.88 -1.43
N LEU A 111 -17.51 -11.01 -1.15
CA LEU A 111 -16.38 -11.32 -0.29
C LEU A 111 -16.70 -10.88 1.13
N ASN A 112 -16.68 -11.82 2.04
CA ASN A 112 -16.97 -11.61 3.45
C ASN A 112 -15.74 -11.84 4.30
N ILE A 113 -15.56 -11.01 5.34
CA ILE A 113 -14.62 -11.26 6.44
C ILE A 113 -15.44 -11.56 7.68
N THR A 114 -15.07 -12.61 8.41
CA THR A 114 -15.74 -13.03 9.65
C THR A 114 -14.72 -13.35 10.73
N ASP A 115 -15.08 -13.02 11.98
CA ASP A 115 -14.39 -13.42 13.22
C ASP A 115 -14.99 -14.69 13.85
N GLY A 116 -15.91 -15.35 13.13
CA GLY A 116 -16.66 -16.51 13.61
C GLY A 116 -17.99 -16.16 14.30
N ALA A 117 -18.16 -14.94 14.79
CA ALA A 117 -19.40 -14.45 15.39
C ALA A 117 -20.14 -13.44 14.49
N THR A 118 -19.39 -12.57 13.83
CA THR A 118 -19.90 -11.52 12.97
C THR A 118 -19.28 -11.65 11.58
N SER A 119 -20.08 -11.41 10.55
CA SER A 119 -19.59 -11.39 9.16
C SER A 119 -19.88 -10.03 8.51
N LYS A 120 -18.91 -9.52 7.76
CA LYS A 120 -19.00 -8.24 7.04
C LYS A 120 -18.64 -8.43 5.59
N VAL A 121 -19.51 -7.93 4.68
CA VAL A 121 -19.19 -7.85 3.26
C VAL A 121 -18.20 -6.72 3.04
N VAL A 122 -17.04 -7.04 2.45
CA VAL A 122 -15.98 -6.06 2.14
C VAL A 122 -15.90 -5.75 0.65
N TRP A 123 -16.44 -6.62 -0.18
CA TRP A 123 -16.57 -6.42 -1.61
C TRP A 123 -17.77 -7.21 -2.14
N SER A 124 -18.46 -6.64 -3.14
CA SER A 124 -19.63 -7.28 -3.74
C SER A 124 -19.68 -7.01 -5.24
N ALA A 125 -19.97 -8.03 -6.01
CA ALA A 125 -20.43 -7.90 -7.38
C ALA A 125 -21.91 -8.30 -7.43
N PHE A 126 -22.73 -7.41 -7.96
CA PHE A 126 -24.17 -7.57 -7.95
C PHE A 126 -24.78 -7.26 -9.32
N LEU A 127 -25.66 -8.12 -9.76
CA LEU A 127 -26.43 -7.97 -11.00
C LEU A 127 -27.91 -8.11 -10.69
N THR A 128 -28.68 -7.05 -10.91
CA THR A 128 -30.14 -7.11 -10.73
C THR A 128 -30.82 -7.81 -11.90
N SER A 129 -31.92 -8.46 -11.62
CA SER A 129 -32.75 -9.11 -12.63
C SER A 129 -33.23 -8.15 -13.74
N THR A 130 -33.33 -6.87 -13.44
CA THR A 130 -33.71 -5.82 -14.41
C THR A 130 -32.65 -5.66 -15.51
N PHE A 131 -31.37 -5.98 -15.24
CA PHE A 131 -30.30 -5.93 -16.23
C PHE A 131 -30.03 -7.25 -16.94
N SER A 132 -30.95 -8.21 -16.87
CA SER A 132 -30.78 -9.54 -17.45
C SER A 132 -30.56 -9.57 -18.98
N THR A 133 -30.77 -8.43 -19.65
CA THR A 133 -30.56 -8.28 -21.10
C THR A 133 -29.11 -7.92 -21.48
N PHE A 134 -28.28 -7.53 -20.53
CA PHE A 134 -26.97 -6.94 -20.80
C PHE A 134 -25.79 -7.93 -20.84
N GLY A 135 -26.03 -9.22 -20.81
CA GLY A 135 -25.00 -10.25 -20.99
C GLY A 135 -24.39 -10.76 -19.69
N VAL A 136 -23.15 -11.21 -19.74
CA VAL A 136 -22.42 -11.82 -18.62
C VAL A 136 -21.28 -10.89 -18.20
N PRO A 137 -21.50 -9.99 -17.22
CA PRO A 137 -20.43 -9.13 -16.75
C PRO A 137 -19.36 -9.93 -16.03
N ALA A 138 -18.10 -9.56 -16.30
CA ALA A 138 -16.92 -10.02 -15.60
C ALA A 138 -16.36 -8.85 -14.77
N VAL A 139 -16.37 -8.98 -13.45
CA VAL A 139 -15.93 -7.94 -12.52
C VAL A 139 -14.55 -8.33 -11.97
N PRO A 140 -13.51 -7.51 -12.20
CA PRO A 140 -12.19 -7.81 -11.66
C PRO A 140 -12.17 -7.71 -10.15
N ILE A 141 -11.35 -8.57 -9.53
CA ILE A 141 -11.07 -8.59 -8.09
C ILE A 141 -9.59 -8.30 -7.94
N ASP A 142 -9.22 -7.22 -7.25
CA ASP A 142 -7.85 -6.93 -6.84
C ASP A 142 -7.90 -6.14 -5.52
N LEU A 143 -7.75 -6.85 -4.42
CA LEU A 143 -7.94 -6.35 -3.08
C LEU A 143 -6.78 -6.77 -2.20
N VAL A 144 -6.41 -5.91 -1.26
CA VAL A 144 -5.58 -6.28 -0.13
C VAL A 144 -6.43 -6.20 1.13
N ILE A 145 -6.49 -7.29 1.87
CA ILE A 145 -7.20 -7.39 3.14
C ILE A 145 -6.22 -7.72 4.27
N PHE A 146 -6.57 -7.30 5.47
CA PHE A 146 -5.91 -7.71 6.70
C PHE A 146 -6.82 -8.67 7.46
N LEU A 147 -6.28 -9.78 7.96
CA LEU A 147 -6.96 -10.71 8.84
C LEU A 147 -6.21 -10.81 10.15
N ASP A 148 -6.94 -10.62 11.25
CA ASP A 148 -6.43 -10.86 12.59
C ASP A 148 -6.60 -12.33 13.01
N SER A 149 -6.12 -12.65 14.20
CA SER A 149 -6.24 -14.01 14.75
C SER A 149 -7.70 -14.42 14.91
N GLY A 150 -8.05 -15.55 14.31
CA GLY A 150 -9.42 -16.09 14.33
C GLY A 150 -10.32 -15.56 13.21
N GLU A 151 -9.86 -14.60 12.44
CA GLU A 151 -10.60 -14.11 11.28
C GLU A 151 -10.36 -14.97 10.04
N SER A 152 -11.32 -14.93 9.13
CA SER A 152 -11.22 -15.59 7.83
C SER A 152 -11.97 -14.82 6.76
N ALA A 153 -11.52 -14.97 5.52
CA ALA A 153 -12.21 -14.42 4.35
C ALA A 153 -12.83 -15.53 3.51
N SER A 154 -14.07 -15.32 3.08
CA SER A 154 -14.85 -16.26 2.29
C SER A 154 -15.57 -15.57 1.16
N PHE A 155 -15.65 -16.22 0.00
CA PHE A 155 -16.61 -15.83 -1.04
C PHE A 155 -17.92 -16.57 -0.85
N THR A 156 -19.02 -15.82 -0.99
CA THR A 156 -20.38 -16.35 -1.12
C THR A 156 -20.90 -15.98 -2.50
N CYS A 157 -21.01 -16.94 -3.38
CA CYS A 157 -21.55 -16.73 -4.72
C CYS A 157 -22.91 -17.42 -4.85
N GLY A 158 -23.90 -16.68 -5.32
CA GLY A 158 -25.24 -17.21 -5.64
C GLY A 158 -25.25 -18.14 -6.85
N THR A 159 -26.40 -18.70 -7.14
CA THR A 159 -26.66 -19.42 -8.39
C THR A 159 -26.34 -18.51 -9.56
N LEU A 160 -25.64 -19.00 -10.58
CA LEU A 160 -25.20 -18.22 -11.74
C LEU A 160 -24.14 -17.15 -11.47
N ALA A 161 -23.47 -17.21 -10.29
CA ALA A 161 -22.30 -16.42 -10.00
C ALA A 161 -21.10 -17.33 -9.71
N ILE A 162 -19.93 -16.94 -10.20
CA ILE A 162 -18.66 -17.62 -9.94
C ILE A 162 -17.56 -16.61 -9.66
N ALA A 163 -16.79 -16.85 -8.60
CA ALA A 163 -15.54 -16.13 -8.33
C ALA A 163 -14.37 -17.09 -8.55
N ARG A 164 -13.38 -16.67 -9.33
CA ARG A 164 -12.14 -17.41 -9.56
C ARG A 164 -10.94 -16.51 -9.46
N GLY A 165 -9.88 -17.03 -8.87
CA GLY A 165 -8.65 -16.29 -8.72
C GLY A 165 -7.66 -17.00 -7.84
N SER A 166 -6.80 -16.20 -7.24
CA SER A 166 -5.81 -16.66 -6.27
C SER A 166 -5.68 -15.67 -5.11
N VAL A 167 -5.33 -16.18 -3.96
CA VAL A 167 -4.98 -15.42 -2.78
C VAL A 167 -3.53 -15.70 -2.40
N ARG A 168 -2.82 -14.65 -1.98
CA ARG A 168 -1.45 -14.74 -1.51
C ARG A 168 -1.27 -13.89 -0.27
N GLN A 169 -0.55 -14.42 0.73
CA GLN A 169 -0.08 -13.60 1.84
C GLN A 169 1.08 -12.69 1.36
N VAL A 170 0.97 -11.39 1.59
CA VAL A 170 1.97 -10.40 1.18
C VAL A 170 2.81 -9.91 2.35
N ALA A 171 2.22 -9.88 3.55
CA ALA A 171 2.94 -9.54 4.78
C ALA A 171 2.35 -10.27 5.99
N SER A 172 3.15 -10.43 7.02
CA SER A 172 2.73 -10.88 8.35
C SER A 172 2.00 -9.77 9.12
N VAL A 173 1.51 -10.08 10.33
CA VAL A 173 0.76 -9.14 11.18
C VAL A 173 1.57 -7.89 11.55
N ASP A 174 2.87 -8.05 11.75
CA ASP A 174 3.81 -6.96 12.08
C ASP A 174 4.23 -6.12 10.86
N GLY A 175 3.71 -6.45 9.66
CA GLY A 175 4.03 -5.74 8.42
C GLY A 175 5.30 -6.25 7.72
N THR A 176 5.97 -7.27 8.25
CA THR A 176 7.12 -7.88 7.57
C THR A 176 6.66 -8.55 6.27
N LEU A 177 7.29 -8.15 5.16
CA LEU A 177 6.94 -8.66 3.83
C LEU A 177 7.28 -10.14 3.70
N ILE A 178 6.39 -10.90 3.08
CA ILE A 178 6.57 -12.32 2.80
C ILE A 178 6.91 -12.49 1.32
N ASN A 179 8.14 -12.89 1.07
CA ASN A 179 8.61 -13.17 -0.29
C ASN A 179 8.04 -14.48 -0.83
N PRO A 180 7.85 -14.60 -2.14
CA PRO A 180 7.51 -15.86 -2.79
C PRO A 180 8.50 -16.97 -2.44
N THR A 181 8.01 -18.19 -2.28
CA THR A 181 8.86 -19.36 -2.04
C THR A 181 9.84 -19.54 -3.20
N GLY A 182 11.12 -19.67 -2.88
CA GLY A 182 12.20 -19.79 -3.89
C GLY A 182 12.65 -18.46 -4.49
N PHE A 183 12.05 -17.34 -4.10
CA PHE A 183 12.53 -16.02 -4.46
C PHE A 183 13.63 -15.61 -3.47
N ASN A 184 14.80 -15.33 -3.98
CA ASN A 184 15.91 -14.76 -3.21
C ASN A 184 16.05 -13.31 -3.65
N PRO A 185 15.66 -12.31 -2.82
CA PRO A 185 15.86 -10.90 -3.16
C PRO A 185 17.36 -10.64 -3.31
N GLN A 186 17.74 -10.12 -4.47
CA GLN A 186 19.12 -9.77 -4.81
C GLN A 186 19.33 -8.29 -4.64
#